data_88cc2166b33b21fdbb213678ce939ea3
#
_entry.id   88cc2166b33b21fdbb213678ce939ea3
#
_cell.length_a   1.000
_cell.length_b   1.000
_cell.length_c   1.000
_cell.angle_alpha   90.00
_cell.angle_beta   90.00
_cell.angle_gamma   90.00
#
_symmetry.space_group_name_H-M   'P 1'
#
loop_
_entity.id
_entity.type
_entity.pdbx_description
1 polymer ?
#
loop_
_entity_poly.entity_id
_entity_poly.type
_entity_poly.pdbx_seq_one_letter_code
_entity_poly.pdbx_strand_id
1 'polypeptide(L)'
;NKLKLKNKFLVCGNRKERQDSVHKKISSRIANKIRKFVLNDDCNDTACALKVFDRKDYTKIEYFKNMHRYLPALFKMNNCKIYNVMVDDRMRTYGYSKYTFNNRFWIGIIDLVKVWILTKKGEKNG
;
A
#
# COMPACT_ATOMS: atom_id res chain seq x y z
N ASN A 1 -16.81 6.70 -18.10
CA ASN A 1 -16.72 7.83 -17.18
C ASN A 1 -15.28 8.29 -17.10
N LYS A 2 -14.97 9.36 -17.83
CA LYS A 2 -13.69 10.05 -17.73
C LYS A 2 -13.66 10.76 -16.38
N LEU A 3 -13.12 10.13 -15.36
CA LEU A 3 -12.72 10.80 -14.13
C LEU A 3 -11.67 11.85 -14.52
N LYS A 4 -12.10 13.08 -14.75
CA LYS A 4 -11.22 14.24 -14.85
C LYS A 4 -10.68 14.53 -13.43
N LEU A 5 -9.74 13.72 -12.98
CA LEU A 5 -9.02 13.97 -11.74
C LEU A 5 -8.03 15.11 -12.01
N LYS A 6 -8.47 16.34 -11.80
CA LYS A 6 -7.62 17.56 -11.89
C LYS A 6 -6.51 17.58 -10.83
N ASN A 7 -6.60 16.74 -9.81
CA ASN A 7 -5.67 16.72 -8.68
C ASN A 7 -4.80 15.44 -8.72
N LYS A 8 -3.64 15.51 -8.12
CA LYS A 8 -2.78 14.35 -7.88
C LYS A 8 -3.53 13.26 -7.13
N PHE A 9 -3.46 12.02 -7.58
CA PHE A 9 -4.23 10.91 -7.03
C PHE A 9 -3.49 9.58 -7.07
N LEU A 10 -3.88 8.68 -6.17
CA LEU A 10 -3.60 7.25 -6.23
C LEU A 10 -4.91 6.49 -5.99
N VAL A 11 -5.30 5.64 -6.91
CA VAL A 11 -6.42 4.71 -6.74
C VAL A 11 -5.87 3.35 -6.33
N CYS A 12 -6.34 2.82 -5.21
CA CYS A 12 -5.97 1.50 -4.69
C CYS A 12 -7.15 0.53 -4.83
N GLY A 13 -6.87 -0.67 -5.36
CA GLY A 13 -7.83 -1.76 -5.30
C GLY A 13 -8.00 -2.24 -3.86
N ASN A 14 -9.24 -2.54 -3.48
CA ASN A 14 -9.59 -3.15 -2.20
C ASN A 14 -10.35 -4.45 -2.50
N ARG A 15 -9.75 -5.58 -2.19
CA ARG A 15 -10.31 -6.90 -2.53
C ARG A 15 -11.53 -7.19 -1.67
N LYS A 16 -12.66 -7.40 -2.32
CA LYS A 16 -13.96 -7.61 -1.67
C LYS A 16 -14.00 -8.92 -0.88
N GLU A 17 -13.60 -10.01 -1.51
CA GLU A 17 -13.57 -11.35 -0.91
C GLU A 17 -12.20 -11.98 -1.14
N ARG A 18 -11.34 -11.91 -0.12
CA ARG A 18 -10.00 -12.51 -0.23
C ARG A 18 -10.10 -14.02 -0.16
N GLN A 19 -9.52 -14.69 -1.16
CA GLN A 19 -9.45 -16.15 -1.26
C GLN A 19 -8.28 -16.76 -0.46
N ASP A 20 -7.80 -16.06 0.55
CA ASP A 20 -6.71 -16.50 1.42
C ASP A 20 -7.21 -17.36 2.58
N SER A 21 -6.30 -18.15 3.18
CA SER A 21 -6.58 -18.85 4.43
C SER A 21 -6.93 -17.90 5.59
N VAL A 22 -7.66 -18.40 6.60
CA VAL A 22 -8.08 -17.58 7.77
C VAL A 22 -6.89 -16.92 8.46
N HIS A 23 -5.78 -17.63 8.67
CA HIS A 23 -4.56 -17.09 9.28
C HIS A 23 -3.97 -15.93 8.49
N LYS A 24 -3.90 -16.06 7.16
CA LYS A 24 -3.42 -14.99 6.27
C LYS A 24 -4.34 -13.77 6.30
N LYS A 25 -5.65 -13.97 6.36
CA LYS A 25 -6.63 -12.88 6.47
C LYS A 25 -6.46 -12.10 7.76
N ILE A 26 -6.33 -12.78 8.90
CA ILE A 26 -6.16 -12.15 10.22
C ILE A 26 -4.83 -11.40 10.28
N SER A 27 -3.72 -12.03 9.92
CA SER A 27 -2.39 -11.41 9.91
C SER A 27 -2.36 -10.16 9.03
N SER A 28 -2.98 -10.23 7.86
CA SER A 28 -3.08 -9.09 6.94
C SER A 28 -3.93 -7.96 7.51
N ARG A 29 -5.03 -8.25 8.19
CA ARG A 29 -5.87 -7.23 8.86
C ARG A 29 -5.11 -6.52 9.96
N ILE A 30 -4.40 -7.26 10.80
CA ILE A 30 -3.58 -6.70 11.88
C ILE A 30 -2.47 -5.82 11.29
N ALA A 31 -1.72 -6.32 10.32
CA ALA A 31 -0.66 -5.57 9.65
C ALA A 31 -1.17 -4.29 8.98
N ASN A 32 -2.31 -4.36 8.29
CA ASN A 32 -2.96 -3.19 7.69
C ASN A 32 -3.41 -2.18 8.74
N LYS A 33 -3.94 -2.63 9.86
CA LYS A 33 -4.39 -1.75 10.96
C LYS A 33 -3.21 -1.02 11.61
N ILE A 34 -2.13 -1.73 11.88
CA ILE A 34 -0.89 -1.14 12.43
C ILE A 34 -0.32 -0.11 11.44
N ARG A 35 -0.22 -0.47 10.17
CA ARG A 35 0.28 0.44 9.14
C ARG A 35 -0.57 1.70 9.02
N LYS A 36 -1.90 1.57 8.97
CA LYS A 36 -2.83 2.70 8.93
C LYS A 36 -2.65 3.62 10.13
N PHE A 37 -2.48 3.05 11.31
CA PHE A 37 -2.26 3.82 12.53
C PHE A 37 -0.93 4.60 12.48
N VAL A 38 0.13 3.95 12.03
CA VAL A 38 1.47 4.55 11.98
C VAL A 38 1.63 5.55 10.85
N LEU A 39 1.15 5.22 9.65
CA LEU A 39 1.38 6.01 8.44
C LEU A 39 0.20 6.90 8.03
N ASN A 40 -0.98 6.64 8.57
CA ASN A 40 -2.22 7.36 8.21
C ASN A 40 -2.43 7.46 6.68
N ASP A 41 -2.23 6.35 5.97
CA ASP A 41 -2.11 6.30 4.52
C ASP A 41 -3.44 6.23 3.74
N ASP A 42 -4.57 6.18 4.42
CA ASP A 42 -5.92 6.11 3.86
C ASP A 42 -6.20 4.91 2.92
N CYS A 43 -5.29 3.94 2.84
CA CYS A 43 -5.44 2.75 2.00
C CYS A 43 -5.96 1.55 2.80
N ASN A 44 -7.01 0.89 2.29
CA ASN A 44 -7.63 -0.25 2.97
C ASN A 44 -6.89 -1.57 2.72
N ASP A 45 -6.35 -1.79 1.52
CA ASP A 45 -5.64 -3.03 1.15
C ASP A 45 -4.38 -2.73 0.33
N THR A 46 -3.27 -2.45 1.01
CA THR A 46 -2.00 -2.16 0.33
C THR A 46 -1.39 -3.38 -0.36
N ALA A 47 -1.77 -4.58 0.04
CA ALA A 47 -1.31 -5.82 -0.59
C ALA A 47 -1.97 -6.08 -1.94
N CYS A 48 -3.06 -5.38 -2.27
CA CYS A 48 -3.64 -5.43 -3.61
C CYS A 48 -2.67 -4.84 -4.63
N ALA A 49 -2.38 -5.60 -5.68
CA ALA A 49 -1.45 -5.15 -6.72
C ALA A 49 -2.05 -4.06 -7.62
N LEU A 50 -3.38 -3.98 -7.70
CA LEU A 50 -4.05 -3.00 -8.54
C LEU A 50 -3.92 -1.60 -7.94
N LYS A 51 -3.12 -0.77 -8.60
CA LYS A 51 -2.96 0.65 -8.28
C LYS A 51 -2.89 1.47 -9.56
N VAL A 52 -3.59 2.59 -9.57
CA VAL A 52 -3.63 3.53 -10.71
C VAL A 52 -3.20 4.92 -10.23
N PHE A 53 -2.23 5.50 -10.90
CA PHE A 53 -1.65 6.79 -10.55
C PHE A 53 -1.04 7.49 -11.78
N ASP A 54 -0.77 8.78 -11.66
CA ASP A 54 -0.03 9.50 -12.69
C ASP A 54 1.46 9.19 -12.58
N ARG A 55 2.07 8.83 -13.72
CA ARG A 55 3.51 8.55 -13.82
C ARG A 55 4.37 9.70 -13.30
N LYS A 56 3.96 10.94 -13.55
CA LYS A 56 4.68 12.15 -13.11
C LYS A 56 4.79 12.24 -11.59
N ASP A 57 3.77 11.77 -10.86
CA ASP A 57 3.79 11.77 -9.41
C ASP A 57 4.61 10.60 -8.86
N TYR A 58 4.58 9.46 -9.52
CA TYR A 58 5.40 8.30 -9.18
C TYR A 58 6.89 8.56 -9.33
N THR A 59 7.31 9.24 -10.41
CA THR A 59 8.74 9.53 -10.66
C THR A 59 9.37 10.51 -9.67
N LYS A 60 8.57 11.20 -8.86
CA LYS A 60 9.06 12.07 -7.77
C LYS A 60 9.36 11.30 -6.48
N ILE A 61 8.94 10.05 -6.39
CA ILE A 61 9.14 9.20 -5.22
C ILE A 61 10.50 8.52 -5.36
N GLU A 62 11.35 8.68 -4.36
CA GLU A 62 12.63 7.97 -4.31
C GLU A 62 12.41 6.47 -4.19
N TYR A 63 13.05 5.69 -5.07
CA TYR A 63 12.91 4.24 -5.09
C TYR A 63 13.62 3.59 -3.91
N PHE A 64 12.96 2.65 -3.27
CA PHE A 64 13.58 1.69 -2.36
C PHE A 64 12.91 0.31 -2.47
N LYS A 65 13.64 -0.73 -2.07
CA LYS A 65 13.14 -2.11 -2.13
C LYS A 65 11.85 -2.25 -1.31
N ASN A 66 10.86 -2.96 -1.86
CA ASN A 66 9.54 -3.19 -1.26
C ASN A 66 8.63 -1.96 -1.12
N MET A 67 8.98 -0.83 -1.71
CA MET A 67 8.16 0.40 -1.63
C MET A 67 6.71 0.23 -2.10
N HIS A 68 6.41 -0.78 -2.92
CA HIS A 68 5.08 -1.01 -3.48
C HIS A 68 3.97 -1.15 -2.42
N ARG A 69 4.32 -1.61 -1.21
CA ARG A 69 3.38 -1.73 -0.08
C ARG A 69 3.07 -0.39 0.57
N TYR A 70 3.96 0.57 0.42
CA TYR A 70 3.91 1.88 1.09
C TYR A 70 3.60 3.02 0.13
N LEU A 71 3.30 2.71 -1.13
CA LEU A 71 2.94 3.71 -2.13
C LEU A 71 1.84 4.66 -1.65
N PRO A 72 0.76 4.21 -0.98
CA PRO A 72 -0.25 5.14 -0.48
C PRO A 72 0.31 6.21 0.46
N ALA A 73 1.16 5.82 1.41
CA ALA A 73 1.80 6.77 2.33
C ALA A 73 2.72 7.75 1.59
N LEU A 74 3.52 7.25 0.65
CA LEU A 74 4.45 8.05 -0.15
C LEU A 74 3.72 9.03 -1.08
N PHE A 75 2.62 8.59 -1.71
CA PHE A 75 1.77 9.47 -2.52
C PHE A 75 1.07 10.53 -1.65
N LYS A 76 0.56 10.14 -0.48
CA LYS A 76 -0.08 11.08 0.45
C LYS A 76 0.90 12.14 0.94
N MET A 77 2.15 11.77 1.23
CA MET A 77 3.23 12.70 1.57
C MET A 77 3.45 13.77 0.47
N ASN A 78 3.25 13.40 -0.79
CA ASN A 78 3.32 14.31 -1.95
C ASN A 78 1.98 15.02 -2.27
N ASN A 79 1.09 15.12 -1.29
CA ASN A 79 -0.23 15.76 -1.41
C ASN A 79 -1.15 15.11 -2.47
N CYS A 80 -1.02 13.80 -2.67
CA CYS A 80 -1.93 13.04 -3.51
C CYS A 80 -3.13 12.54 -2.70
N LYS A 81 -4.32 12.58 -3.27
CA LYS A 81 -5.52 11.97 -2.69
C LYS A 81 -5.52 10.47 -2.91
N ILE A 82 -5.88 9.71 -1.88
CA ILE A 82 -5.98 8.25 -1.93
C ILE A 82 -7.44 7.84 -2.09
N TYR A 83 -7.73 7.04 -3.09
CA TYR A 83 -9.05 6.48 -3.35
C TYR A 83 -9.01 4.95 -3.25
N ASN A 84 -10.03 4.35 -2.67
CA ASN A 84 -10.19 2.91 -2.58
C ASN A 84 -11.36 2.46 -3.48
N VAL A 85 -11.10 1.50 -4.36
CA VAL A 85 -12.10 0.91 -5.26
C VAL A 85 -12.22 -0.58 -5.00
N MET A 86 -13.44 -1.05 -4.79
CA MET A 86 -13.68 -2.48 -4.58
C MET A 86 -13.38 -3.25 -5.87
N VAL A 87 -12.61 -4.32 -5.72
CA VAL A 87 -12.23 -5.22 -6.83
C VAL A 87 -12.42 -6.67 -6.41
N ASP A 88 -12.71 -7.52 -7.39
CA ASP A 88 -12.81 -8.95 -7.16
C ASP A 88 -11.41 -9.57 -7.02
N ASP A 89 -11.27 -10.48 -6.07
CA ASP A 89 -10.04 -11.27 -5.88
C ASP A 89 -10.18 -12.60 -6.62
N ARG A 90 -9.16 -12.95 -7.39
CA ARG A 90 -9.10 -14.25 -8.07
C ARG A 90 -8.10 -15.17 -7.41
N MET A 91 -8.47 -16.44 -7.25
CA MET A 91 -7.53 -17.47 -6.81
C MET A 91 -6.37 -17.60 -7.80
N ARG A 92 -5.16 -17.74 -7.26
CA ARG A 92 -4.00 -18.06 -8.10
C ARG A 92 -4.17 -19.43 -8.72
N THR A 93 -4.13 -19.49 -10.05
CA THR A 93 -4.21 -20.76 -10.81
C THR A 93 -2.87 -21.48 -10.79
N TYR A 94 -1.74 -20.76 -10.60
CA TYR A 94 -0.38 -21.31 -10.62
C TYR A 94 0.51 -20.64 -9.58
N GLY A 95 1.44 -21.41 -9.04
CA GLY A 95 2.53 -20.95 -8.16
C GLY A 95 2.20 -20.97 -6.67
N TYR A 96 3.26 -21.22 -5.89
CA TYR A 96 3.22 -21.22 -4.43
C TYR A 96 3.88 -19.94 -3.88
N SER A 97 3.42 -19.48 -2.70
CA SER A 97 4.09 -18.39 -2.00
C SER A 97 5.48 -18.87 -1.52
N LYS A 98 6.54 -18.29 -2.06
CA LYS A 98 7.94 -18.64 -1.73
C LYS A 98 8.41 -18.05 -0.39
N TYR A 99 7.58 -17.31 0.34
CA TYR A 99 7.98 -16.58 1.52
C TYR A 99 7.48 -17.21 2.81
N THR A 100 8.38 -17.36 3.78
CA THR A 100 8.08 -17.78 5.14
C THR A 100 7.52 -16.58 5.94
N PHE A 101 6.53 -16.83 6.81
CA PHE A 101 5.86 -15.78 7.59
C PHE A 101 6.82 -14.91 8.42
N ASN A 102 7.81 -15.51 9.09
CA ASN A 102 8.75 -14.79 9.96
C ASN A 102 9.61 -13.77 9.20
N ASN A 103 10.14 -14.13 8.02
CA ASN A 103 10.97 -13.22 7.23
C ASN A 103 10.18 -12.03 6.70
N ARG A 104 8.93 -12.25 6.28
CA ARG A 104 8.04 -11.18 5.83
C ARG A 104 7.67 -10.21 6.93
N PHE A 105 7.44 -10.70 8.13
CA PHE A 105 7.05 -9.88 9.28
C PHE A 105 8.15 -8.89 9.66
N TRP A 106 9.39 -9.37 9.83
CA TRP A 106 10.54 -8.53 10.19
C TRP A 106 10.91 -7.52 9.10
N ILE A 107 10.92 -7.95 7.84
CA ILE A 107 11.16 -7.04 6.70
C ILE A 107 10.07 -5.97 6.67
N GLY A 108 8.82 -6.34 6.88
CA GLY A 108 7.70 -5.41 6.93
C GLY A 108 7.82 -4.37 8.04
N ILE A 109 8.29 -4.76 9.22
CA ILE A 109 8.51 -3.82 10.34
C ILE A 109 9.65 -2.85 10.03
N ILE A 110 10.77 -3.34 9.50
CA ILE A 110 11.92 -2.50 9.14
C ILE A 110 11.51 -1.47 8.08
N ASP A 111 10.82 -1.91 7.04
CA ASP A 111 10.33 -1.04 5.98
C ASP A 111 9.29 -0.03 6.49
N LEU A 112 8.42 -0.44 7.41
CA LEU A 112 7.44 0.45 8.05
C LEU A 112 8.12 1.59 8.81
N VAL A 113 9.17 1.27 9.59
CA VAL A 113 9.95 2.28 10.32
C VAL A 113 10.64 3.24 9.36
N LYS A 114 11.25 2.74 8.28
CA LYS A 114 11.88 3.58 7.25
C LYS A 114 10.87 4.56 6.64
N VAL A 115 9.72 4.07 6.24
CA VAL A 115 8.67 4.92 5.64
C VAL A 115 8.12 5.92 6.63
N TRP A 116 7.93 5.53 7.89
CA TRP A 116 7.52 6.43 8.96
C TRP A 116 8.51 7.59 9.15
N ILE A 117 9.82 7.31 9.17
CA ILE A 117 10.86 8.34 9.25
C ILE A 117 10.79 9.28 8.03
N LEU A 118 10.60 8.74 6.83
CA LEU A 118 10.49 9.54 5.60
C LEU A 118 9.27 10.46 5.64
N THR A 119 8.11 9.95 6.08
CA THR A 119 6.89 10.76 6.17
C THR A 119 7.03 11.88 7.19
N LYS A 120 7.67 11.63 8.34
CA LYS A 120 7.93 12.65 9.36
C LYS A 120 8.92 13.72 8.90
N LYS A 121 9.92 13.36 8.12
CA LYS A 121 10.84 14.34 7.49
C LYS A 121 10.13 15.20 6.45
N GLY A 122 9.25 14.60 5.64
CA GLY A 122 8.45 15.32 4.67
C GLY A 122 7.51 16.34 5.29
N GLU A 123 6.87 16.02 6.41
CA GLU A 123 6.01 16.95 7.16
C GLU A 123 6.78 18.16 7.73
N LYS A 124 8.05 17.99 8.12
CA LYS A 124 8.89 19.08 8.64
C LYS A 124 9.40 20.02 7.56
N ASN A 125 9.52 19.56 6.33
CA ASN A 125 10.06 20.34 5.20
C ASN A 125 8.96 20.94 4.29
N GLY A 126 7.72 20.67 4.59
CA GLY A 126 6.53 21.25 3.95
C GLY A 126 5.84 22.17 4.90
#